data_aab23f628a38c804835bc48869a5d4ab
#
_entry.id   aab23f628a38c804835bc48869a5d4ab
#
_cell.length_a   1.000
_cell.length_b   1.000
_cell.length_c   1.000
_cell.angle_alpha   90.00
_cell.angle_beta   90.00
_cell.angle_gamma   90.00
#
_symmetry.space_group_name_H-M   'P 1'
#
loop_
_entity.id
_entity.type
_entity.pdbx_description
1 polymer ?
#
loop_
_entity_poly.entity_id
_entity_poly.type
_entity_poly.pdbx_seq_one_letter_code
_entity_poly.pdbx_strand_id
1 'polypeptide(L)'
;PDMVSFVGFEWTQVGQVPEDHFGHKNVIFKGLDDSELAKRPIASGGVAVNALRTNGKDLIPLPLAFSDFRGRQTYFDIRRFLQEAAEVRLCDPNVPITDLPASCFEIAETPGALVDSLEAQKLDPLIIPHGTTWGFYTPVGVSFDKHLKAKNRPEKMELVEVMSGHGNSEEYRSFRGAINIDSDALTADCPAPTIDYLPMCWRAGEIIKERCLTDGDGEAECEVRAKRTRGIAAVFSVAAHLSVPGTHIEEWLDAGQCRDCFLPSFGYRPGNSVQYALAIRNFDDPNAPTRLNWGFIASSDNHRARPGTGYKNVDRTRTTEAVYLQEEWRKRVFPKGKKASEPLVLDRAELMERGFGATEQERQASFWTTGGLAAVHAEGRTREEIFDAIKRRETYGTSGPRILLWFNTKGGVPMGGTTKRSGSPVFEVKAVGAHKQKPGCADETVAALGAGRIQKLCANECFNPSSERMKITRFEVVRIRPQVSSDEAVEKLIEDPWKVIPCNDTGNGCQATFSDPEFAGSNRMATYYVRAIQEPSNKINADNLRCTYDDEGNCLEVNMCYGD
;
A
#
# COMPACT_ATOMS: atom_id res chain seq x y z
N PRO A 1 6.80 -6.14 -29.94
CA PRO A 1 7.27 -6.60 -28.64
C PRO A 1 6.09 -6.90 -27.76
N ASP A 2 6.22 -7.90 -26.94
CA ASP A 2 5.11 -8.35 -26.09
C ASP A 2 5.07 -7.60 -24.76
N MET A 3 6.02 -6.70 -24.54
CA MET A 3 6.14 -5.88 -23.33
C MET A 3 6.44 -4.42 -23.67
N VAL A 4 5.71 -3.51 -23.01
CA VAL A 4 5.98 -2.06 -23.00
C VAL A 4 6.41 -1.68 -21.59
N SER A 5 7.49 -0.93 -21.48
CA SER A 5 7.99 -0.39 -20.20
C SER A 5 8.08 1.13 -20.26
N PHE A 6 8.04 1.75 -19.09
CA PHE A 6 8.21 3.20 -18.91
C PHE A 6 9.41 3.46 -18.01
N VAL A 7 10.09 4.57 -18.25
CA VAL A 7 11.11 5.09 -17.34
C VAL A 7 10.41 5.88 -16.24
N GLY A 8 10.88 5.73 -15.02
CA GLY A 8 10.35 6.47 -13.89
C GLY A 8 11.24 6.36 -12.67
N PHE A 9 10.87 7.09 -11.63
CA PHE A 9 11.50 6.99 -10.32
C PHE A 9 10.44 7.16 -9.23
N GLU A 10 10.76 6.72 -8.03
CA GLU A 10 9.96 6.96 -6.85
C GLU A 10 10.49 8.17 -6.08
N TRP A 11 9.61 9.14 -5.83
CA TRP A 11 9.83 10.27 -4.95
C TRP A 11 9.16 10.00 -3.61
N THR A 12 9.96 9.80 -2.56
CA THR A 12 9.50 9.37 -1.25
C THR A 12 9.77 10.44 -0.21
N GLN A 13 8.74 11.20 0.16
CA GLN A 13 8.82 12.23 1.19
C GLN A 13 8.31 11.71 2.52
N VAL A 14 9.22 11.27 3.36
CA VAL A 14 8.95 10.78 4.71
C VAL A 14 9.26 11.86 5.72
N GLY A 15 8.22 12.51 6.23
CA GLY A 15 8.28 13.46 7.33
C GLY A 15 8.21 12.78 8.70
N GLN A 16 8.62 13.49 9.74
CA GLN A 16 8.54 13.02 11.12
C GLN A 16 7.20 13.35 11.80
N VAL A 17 6.50 14.34 11.26
CA VAL A 17 5.19 14.80 11.71
C VAL A 17 4.20 14.79 10.54
N PRO A 18 2.89 14.77 10.79
CA PRO A 18 1.88 14.72 9.73
C PRO A 18 2.04 15.85 8.70
N GLU A 19 2.47 17.03 9.11
CA GLU A 19 2.59 18.22 8.27
C GLU A 19 3.67 18.07 7.21
N ASP A 20 4.75 17.36 7.51
CA ASP A 20 5.93 17.21 6.63
C ASP A 20 5.91 15.92 5.81
N HIS A 21 4.97 15.01 6.12
CA HIS A 21 4.91 13.72 5.48
C HIS A 21 3.98 13.73 4.27
N PHE A 22 4.52 13.62 3.07
CA PHE A 22 3.75 13.54 1.82
C PHE A 22 3.70 12.13 1.22
N GLY A 23 4.42 11.17 1.79
CA GLY A 23 4.44 9.77 1.36
C GLY A 23 5.11 9.56 0.01
N HIS A 24 4.80 8.44 -0.61
CA HIS A 24 5.40 7.95 -1.84
C HIS A 24 4.67 8.43 -3.08
N LYS A 25 5.41 8.72 -4.15
CA LYS A 25 4.86 9.02 -5.47
C LYS A 25 5.74 8.44 -6.57
N ASN A 26 5.15 7.64 -7.43
CA ASN A 26 5.81 7.24 -8.67
C ASN A 26 5.72 8.36 -9.70
N VAL A 27 6.87 8.74 -10.26
CA VAL A 27 6.99 9.69 -11.36
C VAL A 27 7.34 8.89 -12.60
N ILE A 28 6.44 8.85 -13.60
CA ILE A 28 6.55 7.99 -14.77
C ILE A 28 6.53 8.85 -16.02
N PHE A 29 7.55 8.70 -16.87
CA PHE A 29 7.72 9.46 -18.11
C PHE A 29 7.11 8.74 -19.31
N LYS A 30 6.61 9.51 -20.27
CA LYS A 30 6.03 9.00 -21.52
C LYS A 30 7.09 8.45 -22.47
N GLY A 31 8.16 9.20 -22.65
CA GLY A 31 9.22 8.89 -23.60
C GLY A 31 10.43 8.18 -23.00
N LEU A 32 11.43 7.95 -23.85
CA LEU A 32 12.70 7.30 -23.49
C LEU A 32 13.91 8.16 -23.86
N ASP A 33 13.73 9.21 -24.65
CA ASP A 33 14.80 10.07 -25.09
C ASP A 33 15.23 11.00 -23.95
N ASP A 34 16.50 11.36 -23.87
CA ASP A 34 17.05 12.21 -22.81
C ASP A 34 16.32 13.56 -22.69
N SER A 35 15.71 14.05 -23.76
CA SER A 35 14.90 15.27 -23.76
C SER A 35 13.51 15.09 -23.11
N GLU A 36 13.06 13.86 -22.93
CA GLU A 36 11.77 13.48 -22.37
C GLU A 36 11.89 12.97 -20.92
N LEU A 37 13.10 12.92 -20.39
CA LEU A 37 13.41 12.45 -19.05
C LEU A 37 13.97 13.58 -18.18
N ALA A 38 13.91 13.42 -16.86
CA ALA A 38 14.53 14.34 -15.94
C ALA A 38 16.06 14.38 -16.14
N LYS A 39 16.60 15.56 -16.39
CA LYS A 39 18.04 15.78 -16.66
C LYS A 39 18.93 15.49 -15.46
N ARG A 40 18.36 15.47 -14.26
CA ARG A 40 19.05 15.23 -13.00
C ARG A 40 18.09 14.64 -11.98
N PRO A 41 18.59 13.93 -10.96
CA PRO A 41 17.76 13.38 -9.90
C PRO A 41 17.04 14.48 -9.11
N ILE A 42 15.76 14.24 -8.79
CA ILE A 42 14.95 15.09 -7.91
C ILE A 42 14.64 14.26 -6.66
N ALA A 43 15.32 14.55 -5.57
CA ALA A 43 15.14 13.88 -4.29
C ALA A 43 14.06 14.57 -3.45
N SER A 44 13.49 13.85 -2.50
CA SER A 44 12.70 14.45 -1.40
C SER A 44 13.61 15.00 -0.30
N GLY A 45 13.11 15.90 0.54
CA GLY A 45 13.84 16.42 1.72
C GLY A 45 13.69 15.58 2.99
N GLY A 46 13.08 14.38 2.92
CA GLY A 46 12.69 13.62 4.08
C GLY A 46 13.78 12.75 4.71
N VAL A 47 13.40 12.07 5.79
CA VAL A 47 14.27 11.21 6.59
C VAL A 47 14.85 10.05 5.77
N ALA A 48 14.07 9.46 4.87
CA ALA A 48 14.51 8.32 4.06
C ALA A 48 15.68 8.68 3.14
N VAL A 49 15.60 9.81 2.44
CA VAL A 49 16.68 10.29 1.54
C VAL A 49 17.95 10.60 2.34
N ASN A 50 17.81 11.28 3.48
CA ASN A 50 18.94 11.58 4.33
C ASN A 50 19.63 10.31 4.83
N ALA A 51 18.87 9.32 5.30
CA ALA A 51 19.42 8.04 5.74
C ALA A 51 20.18 7.32 4.61
N LEU A 52 19.59 7.25 3.42
CA LEU A 52 20.21 6.57 2.27
C LEU A 52 21.48 7.27 1.79
N ARG A 53 21.51 8.61 1.82
CA ARG A 53 22.65 9.38 1.31
C ARG A 53 23.79 9.54 2.33
N THR A 54 23.48 9.71 3.62
CA THR A 54 24.51 9.97 4.65
C THR A 54 25.05 8.68 5.25
N ASN A 55 24.18 7.70 5.52
CA ASN A 55 24.52 6.47 6.22
C ASN A 55 24.40 5.22 5.33
N GLY A 56 24.04 5.38 4.06
CA GLY A 56 23.69 4.28 3.17
C GLY A 56 24.76 3.18 3.07
N LYS A 57 26.05 3.57 3.05
CA LYS A 57 27.16 2.62 3.02
C LYS A 57 27.23 1.70 4.25
N ASP A 58 26.73 2.17 5.39
CA ASP A 58 26.77 1.47 6.68
C ASP A 58 25.48 0.68 6.93
N LEU A 59 24.39 0.96 6.18
CA LEU A 59 23.12 0.22 6.27
C LEU A 59 23.24 -1.25 5.84
N ILE A 60 24.25 -1.58 5.05
CA ILE A 60 24.46 -2.95 4.57
C ILE A 60 25.84 -3.42 5.04
N PRO A 61 25.93 -4.04 6.23
CA PRO A 61 27.19 -4.57 6.75
C PRO A 61 27.75 -5.64 5.83
N LEU A 62 29.03 -5.57 5.50
CA LEU A 62 29.72 -6.59 4.70
C LEU A 62 29.53 -8.03 5.22
N PRO A 63 29.47 -8.30 6.55
CA PRO A 63 29.18 -9.64 7.07
C PRO A 63 27.90 -10.27 6.53
N LEU A 64 26.88 -9.49 6.12
CA LEU A 64 25.67 -10.01 5.49
C LEU A 64 25.96 -10.73 4.17
N ALA A 65 26.86 -10.20 3.36
CA ALA A 65 27.25 -10.81 2.10
C ALA A 65 27.97 -12.19 2.30
N PHE A 66 28.56 -12.39 3.46
CA PHE A 66 29.20 -13.67 3.80
C PHE A 66 28.23 -14.66 4.45
N SER A 67 27.22 -14.17 5.17
CA SER A 67 26.18 -15.03 5.77
C SER A 67 25.17 -15.51 4.73
N ASP A 68 24.85 -14.70 3.72
CA ASP A 68 24.06 -15.07 2.55
C ASP A 68 24.95 -15.17 1.30
N PHE A 69 25.74 -16.24 1.24
CA PHE A 69 26.70 -16.41 0.16
C PHE A 69 26.04 -16.49 -1.23
N ARG A 70 24.80 -16.97 -1.33
CA ARG A 70 24.06 -17.05 -2.60
C ARG A 70 23.57 -15.69 -3.08
N GLY A 71 23.15 -14.84 -2.15
CA GLY A 71 22.67 -13.48 -2.40
C GLY A 71 23.76 -12.41 -2.37
N ARG A 72 25.03 -12.76 -2.10
CA ARG A 72 26.13 -11.81 -1.84
C ARG A 72 26.29 -10.68 -2.86
N GLN A 73 26.03 -10.97 -4.14
CA GLN A 73 26.15 -9.97 -5.20
C GLN A 73 25.17 -8.80 -4.98
N THR A 74 23.95 -9.09 -4.55
CA THR A 74 22.95 -8.07 -4.23
C THR A 74 23.46 -7.09 -3.17
N TYR A 75 24.14 -7.60 -2.13
CA TYR A 75 24.69 -6.74 -1.06
C TYR A 75 25.84 -5.86 -1.55
N PHE A 76 26.70 -6.38 -2.46
CA PHE A 76 27.76 -5.57 -3.07
C PHE A 76 27.21 -4.52 -4.01
N ASP A 77 26.23 -4.87 -4.84
CA ASP A 77 25.64 -3.96 -5.82
C ASP A 77 24.89 -2.81 -5.13
N ILE A 78 24.07 -3.11 -4.11
CA ILE A 78 23.36 -2.05 -3.38
C ILE A 78 24.33 -1.16 -2.57
N ARG A 79 25.37 -1.75 -1.97
CA ARG A 79 26.40 -0.97 -1.28
C ARG A 79 27.11 -0.02 -2.23
N ARG A 80 27.48 -0.48 -3.43
CA ARG A 80 28.09 0.35 -4.47
C ARG A 80 27.17 1.46 -4.91
N PHE A 81 25.89 1.13 -5.19
CA PHE A 81 24.87 2.13 -5.52
C PHE A 81 24.75 3.23 -4.46
N LEU A 82 24.69 2.85 -3.18
CA LEU A 82 24.59 3.81 -2.08
C LEU A 82 25.85 4.70 -1.96
N GLN A 83 27.03 4.15 -2.23
CA GLN A 83 28.27 4.92 -2.27
C GLN A 83 28.25 5.94 -3.42
N GLU A 84 27.93 5.50 -4.64
CA GLU A 84 27.83 6.37 -5.81
C GLU A 84 26.75 7.45 -5.63
N ALA A 85 25.60 7.10 -5.06
CA ALA A 85 24.54 8.06 -4.75
C ALA A 85 24.98 9.14 -3.74
N ALA A 86 25.81 8.76 -2.76
CA ALA A 86 26.33 9.71 -1.76
C ALA A 86 27.35 10.73 -2.35
N GLU A 87 28.00 10.39 -3.46
CA GLU A 87 28.97 11.27 -4.13
C GLU A 87 28.32 12.38 -4.97
N VAL A 88 27.07 12.21 -5.39
CA VAL A 88 26.35 13.24 -6.16
C VAL A 88 26.07 14.45 -5.26
N ARG A 89 26.49 15.62 -5.68
CA ARG A 89 26.37 16.87 -4.89
C ARG A 89 24.96 17.45 -4.97
N LEU A 90 24.55 18.15 -3.92
CA LEU A 90 23.34 18.97 -3.96
C LEU A 90 23.53 20.12 -4.96
N CYS A 91 22.51 20.45 -5.72
CA CYS A 91 22.50 21.62 -6.59
C CYS A 91 22.56 22.91 -5.78
N ASP A 92 23.18 23.95 -6.35
CA ASP A 92 23.24 25.27 -5.71
C ASP A 92 21.82 25.89 -5.67
N PRO A 93 21.26 26.17 -4.50
CA PRO A 93 19.92 26.74 -4.38
C PRO A 93 19.79 28.17 -4.93
N ASN A 94 20.93 28.86 -5.19
CA ASN A 94 20.96 30.21 -5.75
C ASN A 94 20.92 30.21 -7.29
N VAL A 95 21.02 29.04 -7.94
CA VAL A 95 20.97 28.93 -9.40
C VAL A 95 19.53 28.60 -9.80
N PRO A 96 18.96 29.30 -10.78
CA PRO A 96 17.61 28.95 -11.30
C PRO A 96 17.52 27.48 -11.72
N ILE A 97 16.39 26.84 -11.47
CA ILE A 97 16.16 25.40 -11.77
C ILE A 97 16.50 25.07 -13.23
N THR A 98 16.18 25.99 -14.16
CA THR A 98 16.46 25.83 -15.60
C THR A 98 17.93 25.75 -15.95
N ASP A 99 18.79 26.35 -15.12
CA ASP A 99 20.23 26.55 -15.37
C ASP A 99 21.10 25.55 -14.57
N LEU A 100 20.47 24.74 -13.73
CA LEU A 100 21.15 23.73 -12.92
C LEU A 100 21.82 22.65 -13.80
N PRO A 101 23.06 22.23 -13.47
CA PRO A 101 23.74 21.18 -14.21
C PRO A 101 23.14 19.80 -13.99
N ALA A 102 23.33 18.88 -14.93
CA ALA A 102 22.89 17.49 -14.81
C ALA A 102 23.66 16.68 -13.75
N SER A 103 24.81 17.18 -13.30
CA SER A 103 25.71 16.49 -12.36
C SER A 103 25.38 16.69 -10.88
N CYS A 104 24.32 17.42 -10.55
CA CYS A 104 23.83 17.60 -9.18
C CYS A 104 22.44 16.97 -9.00
N PHE A 105 21.94 16.89 -7.76
CA PHE A 105 20.56 16.52 -7.47
C PHE A 105 19.80 17.69 -6.84
N GLU A 106 18.52 17.81 -7.18
CA GLU A 106 17.60 18.76 -6.58
C GLU A 106 16.92 18.16 -5.35
N ILE A 107 16.45 19.02 -4.43
CA ILE A 107 15.55 18.63 -3.34
C ILE A 107 14.20 19.30 -3.57
N ALA A 108 13.16 18.48 -3.67
CA ALA A 108 11.77 18.91 -3.64
C ALA A 108 11.14 18.41 -2.32
N GLU A 109 10.80 19.32 -1.43
CA GLU A 109 10.26 18.96 -0.10
C GLU A 109 8.75 18.72 -0.11
N THR A 110 8.07 19.15 -1.16
CA THR A 110 6.62 19.04 -1.31
C THR A 110 6.24 18.55 -2.71
N PRO A 111 5.03 18.02 -2.90
CA PRO A 111 4.55 17.67 -4.24
C PRO A 111 4.55 18.84 -5.22
N GLY A 112 4.25 20.06 -4.74
CA GLY A 112 4.31 21.26 -5.56
C GLY A 112 5.73 21.55 -6.04
N ALA A 113 6.73 21.50 -5.15
CA ALA A 113 8.14 21.69 -5.53
C ALA A 113 8.61 20.61 -6.52
N LEU A 114 8.14 19.36 -6.38
CA LEU A 114 8.41 18.30 -7.35
C LEU A 114 7.84 18.65 -8.74
N VAL A 115 6.58 19.09 -8.79
CA VAL A 115 5.94 19.51 -10.04
C VAL A 115 6.67 20.69 -10.66
N ASP A 116 7.02 21.70 -9.87
CA ASP A 116 7.71 22.90 -10.35
C ASP A 116 9.10 22.54 -10.95
N SER A 117 9.85 21.62 -10.32
CA SER A 117 11.11 21.11 -10.86
C SER A 117 10.93 20.36 -12.19
N LEU A 118 9.88 19.59 -12.33
CA LEU A 118 9.57 18.85 -13.57
C LEU A 118 9.11 19.79 -14.68
N GLU A 119 8.20 20.73 -14.37
CA GLU A 119 7.71 21.73 -15.33
C GLU A 119 8.81 22.68 -15.81
N ALA A 120 9.75 23.06 -14.94
CA ALA A 120 10.92 23.86 -15.33
C ALA A 120 11.81 23.13 -16.35
N GLN A 121 11.82 21.80 -16.34
CA GLN A 121 12.48 20.95 -17.31
C GLN A 121 11.58 20.62 -18.53
N LYS A 122 10.37 21.19 -18.62
CA LYS A 122 9.34 20.97 -19.65
C LYS A 122 8.83 19.53 -19.71
N LEU A 123 8.75 18.87 -18.55
CA LEU A 123 8.27 17.51 -18.41
C LEU A 123 6.85 17.51 -17.83
N ASP A 124 6.01 16.59 -18.32
CA ASP A 124 4.64 16.36 -17.82
C ASP A 124 4.42 14.85 -17.59
N PRO A 125 5.09 14.27 -16.57
CA PRO A 125 4.97 12.86 -16.24
C PRO A 125 3.64 12.55 -15.55
N LEU A 126 3.35 11.25 -15.37
CA LEU A 126 2.37 10.79 -14.39
C LEU A 126 2.99 10.89 -12.99
N ILE A 127 2.23 11.41 -12.03
CA ILE A 127 2.61 11.47 -10.61
C ILE A 127 1.55 10.69 -9.82
N ILE A 128 1.91 9.52 -9.29
CA ILE A 128 0.97 8.55 -8.72
C ILE A 128 1.29 8.31 -7.25
N PRO A 129 0.50 8.83 -6.30
CA PRO A 129 0.58 8.42 -4.90
C PRO A 129 0.31 6.92 -4.74
N HIS A 130 1.12 6.24 -3.91
CA HIS A 130 0.97 4.82 -3.64
C HIS A 130 1.27 4.47 -2.18
N GLY A 131 0.89 3.28 -1.73
CA GLY A 131 1.08 2.82 -0.35
C GLY A 131 0.52 3.78 0.70
N THR A 132 -0.52 4.54 0.36
CA THR A 132 -0.90 5.77 1.08
C THR A 132 -1.40 5.53 2.50
N THR A 133 -2.04 4.39 2.76
CA THR A 133 -2.51 4.02 4.10
C THR A 133 -1.49 3.22 4.91
N TRP A 134 -0.33 2.93 4.32
CA TRP A 134 0.71 2.13 4.93
C TRP A 134 1.44 2.91 6.02
N GLY A 135 1.34 2.42 7.26
CA GLY A 135 1.87 3.10 8.44
C GLY A 135 3.31 2.78 8.80
N PHE A 136 4.10 2.16 7.92
CA PHE A 136 5.47 1.74 8.21
C PHE A 136 6.34 2.85 8.77
N TYR A 137 6.38 3.99 8.12
CA TYR A 137 7.05 5.20 8.63
C TYR A 137 6.16 6.45 8.52
N THR A 138 4.88 6.23 8.28
CA THR A 138 3.89 7.31 8.17
C THR A 138 3.43 7.74 9.55
N PRO A 139 3.58 9.00 9.93
CA PRO A 139 3.13 9.49 11.23
C PRO A 139 1.65 9.22 11.48
N VAL A 140 1.30 9.01 12.74
CA VAL A 140 -0.11 8.92 13.14
C VAL A 140 -0.78 10.28 12.94
N GLY A 141 -2.04 10.27 12.46
CA GLY A 141 -2.79 11.51 12.19
C GLY A 141 -2.52 12.14 10.82
N VAL A 142 -1.65 11.52 10.00
CA VAL A 142 -1.46 11.97 8.62
C VAL A 142 -2.77 11.87 7.82
N SER A 143 -3.02 12.87 6.96
CA SER A 143 -4.19 12.88 6.07
C SER A 143 -3.89 13.57 4.74
N PHE A 144 -4.78 13.36 3.76
CA PHE A 144 -4.69 13.99 2.44
C PHE A 144 -5.07 15.48 2.43
N ASP A 145 -5.60 16.05 3.51
CA ASP A 145 -6.04 17.45 3.55
C ASP A 145 -4.97 18.42 3.06
N LYS A 146 -3.73 18.23 3.48
CA LYS A 146 -2.62 19.08 3.06
C LYS A 146 -2.29 18.98 1.57
N HIS A 147 -2.54 17.83 0.95
CA HIS A 147 -2.30 17.64 -0.49
C HIS A 147 -3.23 18.49 -1.35
N LEU A 148 -4.41 18.83 -0.83
CA LEU A 148 -5.41 19.67 -1.51
C LEU A 148 -5.06 21.15 -1.54
N LYS A 149 -4.06 21.61 -0.77
CA LYS A 149 -3.61 23.01 -0.82
C LYS A 149 -3.03 23.33 -2.19
N ALA A 150 -3.40 24.47 -2.77
CA ALA A 150 -2.99 24.88 -4.13
C ALA A 150 -1.48 24.81 -4.35
N LYS A 151 -0.68 25.16 -3.33
CA LYS A 151 0.79 25.07 -3.38
C LYS A 151 1.33 23.64 -3.61
N ASN A 152 0.53 22.60 -3.39
CA ASN A 152 0.91 21.20 -3.59
C ASN A 152 0.42 20.62 -4.93
N ARG A 153 -0.15 21.46 -5.79
CA ARG A 153 -0.50 21.13 -7.17
C ARG A 153 -1.36 19.86 -7.30
N PRO A 154 -2.51 19.75 -6.56
CA PRO A 154 -3.34 18.54 -6.56
C PRO A 154 -3.86 18.14 -7.94
N GLU A 155 -4.01 19.09 -8.85
CA GLU A 155 -4.46 18.86 -10.23
C GLU A 155 -3.47 18.05 -11.09
N LYS A 156 -2.20 17.94 -10.64
CA LYS A 156 -1.15 17.15 -11.33
C LYS A 156 -1.09 15.69 -10.89
N MET A 157 -1.81 15.33 -9.84
CA MET A 157 -1.97 13.96 -9.39
C MET A 157 -3.30 13.41 -9.92
N GLU A 158 -3.27 12.74 -11.04
CA GLU A 158 -4.48 12.28 -11.76
C GLU A 158 -4.89 10.85 -11.40
N LEU A 159 -4.00 10.12 -10.76
CA LEU A 159 -4.15 8.71 -10.42
C LEU A 159 -3.73 8.45 -8.97
N VAL A 160 -4.22 7.36 -8.42
CA VAL A 160 -3.79 6.83 -7.12
C VAL A 160 -3.76 5.30 -7.16
N GLU A 161 -2.82 4.72 -6.45
CA GLU A 161 -2.78 3.27 -6.25
C GLU A 161 -3.77 2.87 -5.15
N VAL A 162 -4.71 1.97 -5.50
CA VAL A 162 -5.71 1.44 -4.57
C VAL A 162 -5.28 0.13 -3.91
N MET A 163 -4.35 -0.60 -4.51
CA MET A 163 -3.89 -1.90 -4.03
C MET A 163 -2.46 -2.17 -4.46
N SER A 164 -1.62 -2.61 -3.53
CA SER A 164 -0.24 -3.02 -3.81
C SER A 164 0.22 -4.17 -2.91
N GLY A 165 1.53 -4.46 -2.91
CA GLY A 165 2.16 -5.36 -1.95
C GLY A 165 2.00 -4.90 -0.50
N HIS A 166 1.73 -3.63 -0.28
CA HIS A 166 1.45 -3.05 1.04
C HIS A 166 -0.01 -3.24 1.50
N GLY A 167 -0.87 -3.75 0.64
CA GLY A 167 -2.28 -3.98 0.93
C GLY A 167 -3.22 -2.96 0.29
N ASN A 168 -4.42 -2.86 0.85
CA ASN A 168 -5.51 -2.03 0.35
C ASN A 168 -5.40 -0.60 0.89
N SER A 169 -5.29 0.37 0.00
CA SER A 169 -5.35 1.80 0.31
C SER A 169 -6.71 2.44 -0.04
N GLU A 170 -7.65 1.66 -0.55
CA GLU A 170 -8.96 2.13 -1.01
C GLU A 170 -9.87 2.56 0.13
N GLU A 171 -10.11 1.66 1.10
CA GLU A 171 -11.20 1.76 2.07
C GLU A 171 -10.90 2.70 3.23
N TYR A 172 -11.91 3.49 3.61
CA TYR A 172 -11.89 4.32 4.82
C TYR A 172 -12.47 3.56 6.02
N ARG A 173 -11.63 3.33 7.02
CA ARG A 173 -11.97 2.60 8.25
C ARG A 173 -11.50 3.38 9.48
N SER A 174 -12.17 4.51 9.79
CA SER A 174 -11.75 5.43 10.86
C SER A 174 -11.62 4.78 12.24
N PHE A 175 -12.47 3.81 12.53
CA PHE A 175 -12.51 3.12 13.83
C PHE A 175 -11.34 2.16 14.10
N ARG A 176 -10.47 1.90 13.13
CA ARG A 176 -9.34 0.97 13.25
C ARG A 176 -8.02 1.65 13.62
N GLY A 177 -7.98 2.97 13.60
CA GLY A 177 -6.81 3.74 14.01
C GLY A 177 -6.82 4.06 15.50
N ALA A 178 -5.66 4.05 16.15
CA ALA A 178 -5.52 4.67 17.48
C ALA A 178 -5.69 6.19 17.35
N ILE A 179 -6.38 6.80 18.30
CA ILE A 179 -6.66 8.24 18.33
C ILE A 179 -6.19 8.85 19.65
N ASN A 180 -6.24 10.18 19.74
CA ASN A 180 -5.83 10.94 20.95
C ASN A 180 -4.43 10.53 21.44
N ILE A 181 -3.48 10.41 20.50
CA ILE A 181 -2.12 9.97 20.79
C ILE A 181 -1.33 11.12 21.40
N ASP A 182 -0.84 10.88 22.61
CA ASP A 182 0.11 11.74 23.31
C ASP A 182 1.44 11.01 23.42
N SER A 183 2.41 11.45 22.62
CA SER A 183 3.73 10.83 22.55
C SER A 183 4.59 11.13 23.79
N ASP A 184 4.33 12.22 24.50
CA ASP A 184 5.08 12.61 25.69
C ASP A 184 4.56 11.84 26.92
N ALA A 185 3.23 11.73 27.05
CA ALA A 185 2.60 10.95 28.10
C ALA A 185 2.57 9.44 27.82
N LEU A 186 2.91 9.01 26.62
CA LEU A 186 2.81 7.63 26.12
C LEU A 186 1.39 7.05 26.29
N THR A 187 0.39 7.85 25.95
CA THR A 187 -1.03 7.48 26.02
C THR A 187 -1.71 7.59 24.66
N ALA A 188 -2.72 6.76 24.46
CA ALA A 188 -3.58 6.81 23.29
C ALA A 188 -4.88 6.05 23.57
N ASP A 189 -5.92 6.39 22.80
CA ASP A 189 -7.12 5.57 22.74
C ASP A 189 -6.91 4.45 21.71
N CYS A 190 -6.61 3.27 22.20
CA CYS A 190 -6.51 2.07 21.39
C CYS A 190 -7.91 1.49 21.17
N PRO A 191 -8.37 1.30 19.92
CA PRO A 191 -9.70 0.78 19.67
C PRO A 191 -9.85 -0.65 20.17
N ALA A 192 -11.06 -0.99 20.66
CA ALA A 192 -11.38 -2.36 21.04
C ALA A 192 -11.39 -3.29 19.82
N PRO A 193 -11.09 -4.59 19.98
CA PRO A 193 -11.21 -5.57 18.91
C PRO A 193 -12.64 -5.66 18.37
N THR A 194 -12.73 -5.91 17.08
CA THR A 194 -13.99 -6.27 16.39
C THR A 194 -13.85 -7.68 15.82
N ILE A 195 -14.95 -8.26 15.36
CA ILE A 195 -14.92 -9.62 14.76
C ILE A 195 -13.98 -9.70 13.56
N ASP A 196 -13.75 -8.60 12.88
CA ASP A 196 -12.98 -8.49 11.64
C ASP A 196 -11.60 -7.84 11.82
N TYR A 197 -11.27 -7.34 13.03
CA TYR A 197 -9.99 -6.66 13.26
C TYR A 197 -9.52 -6.72 14.72
N LEU A 198 -8.28 -7.14 14.93
CA LEU A 198 -7.57 -7.10 16.22
C LEU A 198 -6.47 -6.03 16.15
N PRO A 199 -6.60 -4.88 16.85
CA PRO A 199 -5.56 -3.86 16.86
C PRO A 199 -4.25 -4.35 17.53
N MET A 200 -3.08 -3.96 16.96
CA MET A 200 -1.77 -4.29 17.55
C MET A 200 -1.62 -3.78 18.98
N CYS A 201 -2.04 -2.53 19.22
CA CYS A 201 -1.98 -1.96 20.58
C CYS A 201 -2.86 -2.72 21.58
N TRP A 202 -4.01 -3.24 21.14
CA TRP A 202 -4.86 -4.04 22.00
C TRP A 202 -4.20 -5.36 22.36
N ARG A 203 -3.67 -6.07 21.36
CA ARG A 203 -2.99 -7.35 21.58
C ARG A 203 -1.77 -7.21 22.48
N ALA A 204 -1.01 -6.13 22.36
CA ALA A 204 0.09 -5.82 23.26
C ALA A 204 -0.35 -5.83 24.74
N GLY A 205 -1.47 -5.16 25.04
CA GLY A 205 -2.04 -5.15 26.38
C GLY A 205 -2.49 -6.53 26.86
N GLU A 206 -3.11 -7.33 25.97
CA GLU A 206 -3.54 -8.69 26.33
C GLU A 206 -2.34 -9.58 26.69
N ILE A 207 -1.26 -9.54 25.91
CA ILE A 207 -0.05 -10.35 26.20
C ILE A 207 0.53 -9.99 27.57
N ILE A 208 0.61 -8.71 27.90
CA ILE A 208 1.09 -8.28 29.23
C ILE A 208 0.13 -8.72 30.33
N LYS A 209 -1.20 -8.60 30.13
CA LYS A 209 -2.19 -9.07 31.11
C LYS A 209 -2.08 -10.57 31.37
N GLU A 210 -2.00 -11.37 30.30
CA GLU A 210 -1.83 -12.83 30.38
C GLU A 210 -0.58 -13.21 31.22
N ARG A 211 0.54 -12.54 30.94
CA ARG A 211 1.79 -12.79 31.67
C ARG A 211 1.72 -12.36 33.14
N CYS A 212 1.14 -11.19 33.43
CA CYS A 212 0.93 -10.66 34.75
C CYS A 212 0.09 -11.61 35.61
N LEU A 213 -1.03 -12.11 35.07
CA LEU A 213 -1.86 -13.10 35.76
C LEU A 213 -1.10 -14.43 35.99
N THR A 214 -0.28 -14.84 35.04
CA THR A 214 0.56 -16.05 35.15
C THR A 214 1.62 -15.91 36.25
N ASP A 215 2.15 -14.69 36.44
CA ASP A 215 3.10 -14.38 37.51
C ASP A 215 2.45 -14.33 38.90
N GLY A 216 1.10 -14.39 38.97
CA GLY A 216 0.32 -14.42 40.21
C GLY A 216 -0.14 -13.06 40.73
N ASP A 217 0.01 -12.01 39.95
CA ASP A 217 -0.47 -10.67 40.28
C ASP A 217 -2.01 -10.59 40.23
N GLY A 218 -2.60 -9.63 40.92
CA GLY A 218 -4.05 -9.43 40.95
C GLY A 218 -4.61 -8.89 39.66
N GLU A 219 -5.86 -9.28 39.30
CA GLU A 219 -6.51 -8.89 38.03
C GLU A 219 -6.58 -7.38 37.84
N ALA A 220 -6.83 -6.60 38.91
CA ALA A 220 -6.89 -5.15 38.84
C ALA A 220 -5.55 -4.52 38.44
N GLU A 221 -4.46 -5.01 38.98
CA GLU A 221 -3.10 -4.58 38.64
C GLU A 221 -2.77 -4.97 37.18
N CYS A 222 -3.11 -6.19 36.78
CA CYS A 222 -2.85 -6.67 35.42
C CYS A 222 -3.62 -5.87 34.37
N GLU A 223 -4.83 -5.39 34.67
CA GLU A 223 -5.57 -4.51 33.77
C GLU A 223 -4.95 -3.10 33.69
N VAL A 224 -4.40 -2.58 34.77
CA VAL A 224 -3.65 -1.30 34.76
C VAL A 224 -2.43 -1.42 33.84
N ARG A 225 -1.65 -2.50 33.98
CA ARG A 225 -0.48 -2.77 33.11
C ARG A 225 -0.90 -2.93 31.63
N ALA A 226 -1.99 -3.65 31.39
CA ALA A 226 -2.52 -3.82 30.04
C ALA A 226 -2.92 -2.48 29.40
N LYS A 227 -3.65 -1.65 30.14
CA LYS A 227 -4.07 -0.31 29.65
C LYS A 227 -2.85 0.56 29.36
N ARG A 228 -1.84 0.58 30.24
CA ARG A 228 -0.59 1.31 30.00
C ARG A 228 0.13 0.80 28.77
N THR A 229 0.20 -0.51 28.59
CA THR A 229 0.82 -1.15 27.42
C THR A 229 0.11 -0.77 26.13
N ARG A 230 -1.23 -0.71 26.11
CA ARG A 230 -2.00 -0.28 24.93
C ARG A 230 -1.61 1.14 24.49
N GLY A 231 -1.46 2.08 25.43
CA GLY A 231 -1.01 3.44 25.12
C GLY A 231 0.39 3.47 24.51
N ILE A 232 1.36 2.82 25.18
CA ILE A 232 2.74 2.75 24.70
C ILE A 232 2.81 2.11 23.30
N ALA A 233 2.14 0.98 23.10
CA ALA A 233 2.12 0.28 21.81
C ALA A 233 1.50 1.13 20.69
N ALA A 234 0.46 1.90 20.97
CA ALA A 234 -0.15 2.81 20.01
C ALA A 234 0.80 3.93 19.60
N VAL A 235 1.54 4.51 20.57
CA VAL A 235 2.57 5.53 20.32
C VAL A 235 3.74 4.97 19.50
N PHE A 236 4.18 3.74 19.82
CA PHE A 236 5.25 3.07 19.08
C PHE A 236 4.85 2.68 17.65
N SER A 237 3.56 2.59 17.38
CA SER A 237 2.99 2.34 16.05
C SER A 237 3.56 1.06 15.40
N VAL A 238 4.40 1.17 14.37
CA VAL A 238 5.02 0.03 13.66
C VAL A 238 5.98 -0.78 14.55
N ALA A 239 6.47 -0.17 15.60
CA ALA A 239 7.34 -0.81 16.60
C ALA A 239 6.54 -1.28 17.84
N ALA A 240 5.22 -1.41 17.72
CA ALA A 240 4.33 -1.77 18.85
C ALA A 240 4.81 -3.02 19.61
N HIS A 241 5.39 -4.00 18.91
CA HIS A 241 5.91 -5.21 19.54
C HIS A 241 7.06 -4.95 20.53
N LEU A 242 7.81 -3.85 20.38
CA LEU A 242 8.87 -3.49 21.32
C LEU A 242 8.33 -3.09 22.69
N SER A 243 7.06 -2.69 22.78
CA SER A 243 6.40 -2.42 24.06
C SER A 243 6.22 -3.69 24.91
N VAL A 244 6.35 -4.87 24.31
CA VAL A 244 6.15 -6.17 24.96
C VAL A 244 7.42 -7.01 24.85
N PRO A 245 8.33 -6.96 25.84
CA PRO A 245 9.63 -7.61 25.76
C PRO A 245 9.53 -9.13 25.61
N GLY A 246 10.42 -9.70 24.80
CA GLY A 246 10.57 -11.15 24.66
C GLY A 246 9.37 -11.86 24.03
N THR A 247 8.54 -11.16 23.24
CA THR A 247 7.45 -11.78 22.49
C THR A 247 7.95 -12.63 21.33
N HIS A 248 7.16 -13.65 21.02
CA HIS A 248 7.25 -14.40 19.79
C HIS A 248 6.18 -13.92 18.84
N ILE A 249 6.39 -14.12 17.54
CA ILE A 249 5.45 -13.67 16.53
C ILE A 249 4.08 -14.33 16.66
N GLU A 250 4.06 -15.59 17.10
CA GLU A 250 2.85 -16.37 17.32
C GLU A 250 1.97 -15.75 18.41
N GLU A 251 2.56 -15.07 19.40
CA GLU A 251 1.82 -14.38 20.46
C GLU A 251 1.00 -13.18 19.93
N TRP A 252 1.33 -12.67 18.73
CA TRP A 252 0.62 -11.53 18.11
C TRP A 252 -0.62 -11.94 17.33
N LEU A 253 -0.82 -13.24 17.09
CA LEU A 253 -1.95 -13.75 16.29
C LEU A 253 -2.05 -13.04 14.93
N ASP A 254 -3.26 -12.62 14.56
CA ASP A 254 -3.54 -11.83 13.37
C ASP A 254 -3.68 -10.32 13.66
N ALA A 255 -3.07 -9.84 14.75
CA ALA A 255 -3.14 -8.44 15.12
C ALA A 255 -2.62 -7.52 14.00
N GLY A 256 -3.33 -6.42 13.79
CA GLY A 256 -3.05 -5.48 12.70
C GLY A 256 -3.59 -5.91 11.34
N GLN A 257 -4.23 -7.09 11.23
CA GLN A 257 -4.80 -7.60 10.01
C GLN A 257 -6.30 -7.38 9.93
N CYS A 258 -6.78 -7.09 8.74
CA CYS A 258 -8.19 -7.08 8.44
C CYS A 258 -8.65 -8.48 8.02
N ARG A 259 -9.67 -9.04 8.67
CA ARG A 259 -10.23 -10.35 8.32
C ARG A 259 -11.23 -10.29 7.17
N ASP A 260 -11.86 -9.14 6.98
CA ASP A 260 -12.83 -8.85 5.93
C ASP A 260 -12.28 -8.01 4.76
N CYS A 261 -11.05 -7.54 4.84
CA CYS A 261 -10.38 -6.73 3.83
C CYS A 261 -8.85 -6.98 3.84
N PHE A 262 -8.11 -6.34 2.95
CA PHE A 262 -6.66 -6.45 2.86
C PHE A 262 -6.00 -5.11 3.23
N LEU A 263 -6.18 -4.65 4.48
CA LEU A 263 -5.49 -3.46 4.97
C LEU A 263 -3.96 -3.63 4.92
N PRO A 264 -3.20 -2.52 4.95
CA PRO A 264 -1.75 -2.57 4.95
C PRO A 264 -1.18 -3.41 6.09
N SER A 265 -0.03 -4.00 5.86
CA SER A 265 0.69 -4.86 6.82
C SER A 265 1.14 -4.13 8.08
N PHE A 266 1.29 -2.81 8.04
CA PHE A 266 1.67 -1.96 9.16
C PHE A 266 0.58 -0.95 9.43
N GLY A 267 0.49 -0.51 10.65
CA GLY A 267 -0.55 0.35 11.19
C GLY A 267 -1.29 1.22 10.17
N TYR A 268 -2.59 1.02 10.07
CA TYR A 268 -3.43 1.65 9.06
C TYR A 268 -3.64 3.16 9.31
N ARG A 269 -3.60 3.97 8.25
CA ARG A 269 -3.77 5.44 8.27
C ARG A 269 -5.05 5.86 7.55
N PRO A 270 -6.21 5.98 8.26
CA PRO A 270 -7.51 6.26 7.63
C PRO A 270 -7.54 7.53 6.79
N GLY A 271 -6.94 8.63 7.29
CA GLY A 271 -6.89 9.92 6.59
C GLY A 271 -6.12 9.92 5.27
N ASN A 272 -5.42 8.83 4.98
CA ASN A 272 -4.70 8.61 3.72
C ASN A 272 -5.37 7.55 2.82
N SER A 273 -6.60 7.10 3.15
CA SER A 273 -7.34 6.22 2.26
C SER A 273 -7.87 6.98 1.05
N VAL A 274 -8.04 6.26 -0.05
CA VAL A 274 -8.54 6.83 -1.31
C VAL A 274 -9.97 7.34 -1.15
N GLN A 275 -10.82 6.62 -0.43
CA GLN A 275 -12.19 7.06 -0.14
C GLN A 275 -12.22 8.35 0.66
N TYR A 276 -11.36 8.49 1.68
CA TYR A 276 -11.21 9.74 2.42
C TYR A 276 -10.82 10.89 1.48
N ALA A 277 -9.78 10.68 0.69
CA ALA A 277 -9.27 11.68 -0.23
C ALA A 277 -10.28 12.15 -1.27
N LEU A 278 -11.16 11.25 -1.75
CA LEU A 278 -12.23 11.58 -2.69
C LEU A 278 -13.40 12.30 -2.02
N ALA A 279 -13.58 12.13 -0.71
CA ALA A 279 -14.66 12.75 0.05
C ALA A 279 -14.33 14.17 0.53
N ILE A 280 -13.07 14.47 0.82
CA ILE A 280 -12.65 15.78 1.32
C ILE A 280 -12.53 16.83 0.21
N ARG A 281 -12.62 18.11 0.61
CA ARG A 281 -12.33 19.28 -0.22
C ARG A 281 -11.54 20.31 0.58
N ASN A 282 -10.71 21.09 -0.09
CA ASN A 282 -10.10 22.27 0.50
C ASN A 282 -10.96 23.51 0.21
N PHE A 283 -11.28 24.28 1.24
CA PHE A 283 -12.11 25.47 1.21
C PHE A 283 -11.31 26.76 1.48
N ASP A 284 -9.99 26.76 1.29
CA ASP A 284 -9.17 27.98 1.41
C ASP A 284 -9.69 29.10 0.48
N ASP A 285 -10.19 28.74 -0.71
CA ASP A 285 -11.06 29.58 -1.53
C ASP A 285 -12.49 29.00 -1.54
N PRO A 286 -13.44 29.60 -0.80
CA PRO A 286 -14.83 29.12 -0.75
C PRO A 286 -15.55 29.14 -2.11
N ASN A 287 -15.13 30.00 -3.04
CA ASN A 287 -15.73 30.12 -4.36
C ASN A 287 -15.21 29.08 -5.35
N ALA A 288 -14.02 28.53 -5.11
CA ALA A 288 -13.38 27.54 -5.94
C ALA A 288 -12.74 26.39 -5.12
N PRO A 289 -13.55 25.65 -4.32
CA PRO A 289 -12.99 24.59 -3.49
C PRO A 289 -12.33 23.51 -4.32
N THR A 290 -11.08 23.17 -3.98
CA THR A 290 -10.30 22.13 -4.68
C THR A 290 -10.63 20.74 -4.16
N ARG A 291 -10.47 19.73 -4.99
CA ARG A 291 -10.64 18.31 -4.67
C ARG A 291 -9.70 17.42 -5.49
N LEU A 292 -9.47 16.23 -5.03
CA LEU A 292 -8.84 15.18 -5.82
C LEU A 292 -9.88 14.50 -6.73
N ASN A 293 -9.47 14.21 -7.95
CA ASN A 293 -10.31 13.54 -8.95
C ASN A 293 -9.48 12.45 -9.62
N TRP A 294 -9.28 11.37 -8.89
CA TRP A 294 -8.37 10.31 -9.27
C TRP A 294 -8.99 9.21 -10.13
N GLY A 295 -8.22 8.71 -11.09
CA GLY A 295 -8.36 7.37 -11.61
C GLY A 295 -7.64 6.36 -10.73
N PHE A 296 -8.00 5.09 -10.83
CA PHE A 296 -7.46 4.03 -10.00
C PHE A 296 -6.45 3.18 -10.76
N ILE A 297 -5.36 2.85 -10.09
CA ILE A 297 -4.34 1.92 -10.56
C ILE A 297 -4.00 0.97 -9.41
N ALA A 298 -3.42 -0.18 -9.71
CA ALA A 298 -2.85 -1.06 -8.72
C ALA A 298 -1.50 -1.57 -9.20
N SER A 299 -0.63 -1.93 -8.28
CA SER A 299 0.71 -2.43 -8.60
C SER A 299 1.15 -3.47 -7.57
N SER A 300 2.36 -4.01 -7.70
CA SER A 300 2.96 -4.87 -6.69
C SER A 300 3.89 -4.11 -5.75
N ASP A 301 4.35 -2.94 -6.15
CA ASP A 301 5.46 -2.22 -5.51
C ASP A 301 6.70 -3.12 -5.32
N ASN A 302 6.96 -3.96 -6.31
CA ASN A 302 7.96 -5.01 -6.22
C ASN A 302 9.34 -4.50 -6.64
N HIS A 303 10.25 -4.38 -5.70
CA HIS A 303 11.64 -3.94 -5.89
C HIS A 303 12.57 -5.02 -6.48
N ARG A 304 12.03 -6.09 -7.04
CA ARG A 304 12.79 -7.23 -7.60
C ARG A 304 12.62 -7.44 -9.09
N ALA A 305 12.09 -6.43 -9.79
CA ALA A 305 11.80 -6.50 -11.23
C ALA A 305 10.95 -7.74 -11.63
N ARG A 306 9.93 -8.05 -10.84
CA ARG A 306 8.98 -9.15 -11.09
C ARG A 306 7.56 -8.62 -11.29
N PRO A 307 7.25 -8.00 -12.43
CA PRO A 307 5.91 -7.49 -12.70
C PRO A 307 4.92 -8.64 -12.87
N GLY A 308 3.65 -8.37 -12.57
CA GLY A 308 2.55 -9.30 -12.81
C GLY A 308 2.50 -10.50 -11.87
N THR A 309 3.05 -10.39 -10.65
CA THR A 309 2.92 -11.38 -9.58
C THR A 309 1.48 -11.45 -9.05
N GLY A 310 1.18 -12.39 -8.18
CA GLY A 310 -0.16 -12.47 -7.56
C GLY A 310 -1.16 -13.42 -8.22
N TYR A 311 -0.79 -14.15 -9.24
CA TYR A 311 -1.66 -15.06 -9.97
C TYR A 311 -1.84 -16.45 -9.34
N LYS A 312 -0.95 -16.86 -8.44
CA LYS A 312 -1.01 -18.12 -7.68
C LYS A 312 -0.63 -17.88 -6.22
N ASN A 313 -1.01 -18.77 -5.33
CA ASN A 313 -0.70 -18.72 -3.90
C ASN A 313 0.61 -19.43 -3.51
N VAL A 314 1.41 -19.87 -4.48
CA VAL A 314 2.70 -20.55 -4.27
C VAL A 314 3.83 -19.54 -4.16
N ASP A 315 4.77 -19.81 -3.25
CA ASP A 315 6.03 -19.04 -3.06
C ASP A 315 5.81 -17.52 -2.89
N ARG A 316 4.76 -17.16 -2.16
CA ARG A 316 4.30 -15.77 -2.03
C ARG A 316 5.28 -14.88 -1.31
N THR A 317 6.00 -15.40 -0.34
CA THR A 317 7.02 -14.64 0.40
C THR A 317 8.15 -14.12 -0.49
N ARG A 318 8.45 -14.79 -1.61
CA ARG A 318 9.44 -14.33 -2.59
C ARG A 318 8.88 -13.33 -3.60
N THR A 319 7.58 -13.24 -3.71
CA THR A 319 6.89 -12.39 -4.69
C THR A 319 6.19 -11.20 -4.07
N THR A 320 6.20 -11.07 -2.76
CA THR A 320 5.75 -9.89 -2.03
C THR A 320 6.91 -8.91 -1.83
N GLU A 321 6.61 -7.69 -1.48
CA GLU A 321 7.61 -6.68 -1.09
C GLU A 321 8.30 -7.07 0.21
N ALA A 322 7.60 -7.72 1.10
CA ALA A 322 8.14 -8.22 2.33
C ALA A 322 9.08 -9.40 2.12
N VAL A 323 10.31 -9.22 2.49
CA VAL A 323 11.31 -10.28 2.55
C VAL A 323 11.43 -10.73 3.98
N TYR A 324 11.01 -11.95 4.26
CA TYR A 324 11.28 -12.55 5.55
C TYR A 324 12.76 -12.88 5.68
N LEU A 325 13.32 -12.56 6.83
CA LEU A 325 14.56 -13.18 7.27
C LEU A 325 14.25 -14.64 7.60
N GLN A 326 15.09 -15.56 7.12
CA GLN A 326 14.97 -16.96 7.51
C GLN A 326 15.04 -17.08 9.04
N GLU A 327 14.28 -18.00 9.63
CA GLU A 327 14.12 -18.11 11.07
C GLU A 327 15.44 -18.16 11.84
N GLU A 328 16.38 -18.97 11.38
CA GLU A 328 17.71 -19.08 11.99
C GLU A 328 18.50 -17.77 11.95
N TRP A 329 18.38 -17.04 10.87
CA TRP A 329 19.05 -15.76 10.69
C TRP A 329 18.38 -14.68 11.57
N ARG A 330 17.06 -14.67 11.62
CA ARG A 330 16.27 -13.79 12.48
C ARG A 330 16.62 -13.98 13.96
N LYS A 331 16.71 -15.23 14.43
CA LYS A 331 17.10 -15.55 15.82
C LYS A 331 18.48 -14.99 16.19
N ARG A 332 19.41 -14.93 15.22
CA ARG A 332 20.76 -14.40 15.43
C ARG A 332 20.81 -12.88 15.43
N VAL A 333 20.07 -12.24 14.52
CA VAL A 333 20.12 -10.78 14.30
C VAL A 333 19.20 -10.04 15.27
N PHE A 334 18.06 -10.63 15.61
CA PHE A 334 17.08 -10.07 16.54
C PHE A 334 16.90 -11.01 17.75
N PRO A 335 17.87 -11.03 18.66
CA PRO A 335 17.76 -11.86 19.84
C PRO A 335 16.55 -11.44 20.66
N LYS A 336 15.79 -12.43 21.13
CA LYS A 336 14.62 -12.19 21.96
C LYS A 336 15.05 -11.62 23.31
N GLY A 337 14.42 -10.53 23.72
CA GLY A 337 14.53 -10.04 25.09
C GLY A 337 13.98 -11.04 26.10
N LYS A 338 14.29 -10.85 27.37
CA LYS A 338 13.67 -11.63 28.46
C LYS A 338 12.17 -11.33 28.48
N LYS A 339 11.33 -12.37 28.56
CA LYS A 339 9.88 -12.19 28.79
C LYS A 339 9.66 -11.42 30.08
N ALA A 340 8.82 -10.41 30.02
CA ALA A 340 8.42 -9.62 31.18
C ALA A 340 6.91 -9.39 31.14
N SER A 341 6.30 -9.21 32.30
CA SER A 341 4.90 -8.88 32.52
C SER A 341 4.67 -7.37 32.70
N GLU A 342 5.70 -6.58 32.41
CA GLU A 342 5.65 -5.11 32.36
C GLU A 342 5.97 -4.60 30.96
N PRO A 343 5.33 -3.51 30.51
CA PRO A 343 5.68 -2.90 29.24
C PRO A 343 7.07 -2.28 29.25
N LEU A 344 7.76 -2.36 28.11
CA LEU A 344 8.99 -1.64 27.88
C LEU A 344 8.67 -0.24 27.33
N VAL A 345 9.27 0.77 27.91
CA VAL A 345 9.27 2.13 27.41
C VAL A 345 10.62 2.40 26.76
N LEU A 346 10.60 2.87 25.53
CA LEU A 346 11.77 3.33 24.78
C LEU A 346 11.54 4.77 24.37
N ASP A 347 12.56 5.57 24.38
CA ASP A 347 12.46 6.89 23.81
C ASP A 347 12.52 6.86 22.25
N ARG A 348 12.26 7.99 21.63
CA ARG A 348 12.21 8.08 20.16
C ARG A 348 13.57 7.82 19.52
N ALA A 349 14.65 8.23 20.15
CA ALA A 349 16.00 8.02 19.61
C ALA A 349 16.35 6.52 19.64
N GLU A 350 16.05 5.84 20.73
CA GLU A 350 16.22 4.38 20.87
C GLU A 350 15.41 3.60 19.82
N LEU A 351 14.17 4.04 19.51
CA LEU A 351 13.35 3.43 18.45
C LEU A 351 13.98 3.63 17.07
N MET A 352 14.47 4.83 16.79
CA MET A 352 15.11 5.14 15.49
C MET A 352 16.43 4.41 15.29
N GLU A 353 17.21 4.20 16.35
CA GLU A 353 18.47 3.45 16.29
C GLU A 353 18.26 1.97 15.91
N ARG A 354 17.08 1.41 16.20
CA ARG A 354 16.76 0.02 15.85
C ARG A 354 16.50 -0.18 14.35
N GLY A 355 16.26 0.89 13.60
CA GLY A 355 16.05 0.84 12.15
C GLY A 355 14.98 -0.18 11.75
N PHE A 356 15.25 -0.98 10.74
CA PHE A 356 14.32 -2.03 10.27
C PHE A 356 14.01 -3.10 11.32
N GLY A 357 14.87 -3.28 12.34
CA GLY A 357 14.59 -4.17 13.47
C GLY A 357 13.37 -3.77 14.28
N ALA A 358 13.01 -2.48 14.27
CA ALA A 358 11.81 -1.98 14.95
C ALA A 358 10.50 -2.47 14.32
N THR A 359 10.52 -3.04 13.13
CA THR A 359 9.31 -3.46 12.41
C THR A 359 9.21 -4.97 12.21
N GLU A 360 10.22 -5.72 12.64
CA GLU A 360 10.39 -7.11 12.24
C GLU A 360 9.25 -8.03 12.68
N GLN A 361 8.74 -7.89 13.89
CA GLN A 361 7.67 -8.77 14.37
C GLN A 361 6.33 -8.42 13.74
N GLU A 362 6.00 -7.14 13.59
CA GLU A 362 4.78 -6.73 12.93
C GLU A 362 4.78 -7.20 11.47
N ARG A 363 5.90 -7.06 10.77
CA ARG A 363 6.07 -7.59 9.42
C ARG A 363 5.76 -9.07 9.34
N GLN A 364 6.22 -9.87 10.28
CA GLN A 364 6.00 -11.31 10.27
C GLN A 364 4.61 -11.72 10.73
N ALA A 365 3.99 -10.96 11.65
CA ALA A 365 2.62 -11.19 12.05
C ALA A 365 1.61 -10.84 10.96
N SER A 366 1.96 -9.94 10.05
CA SER A 366 1.06 -9.45 9.01
C SER A 366 0.80 -10.47 7.90
N PHE A 367 -0.41 -10.44 7.35
CA PHE A 367 -0.72 -11.09 6.08
C PHE A 367 -0.24 -10.21 4.93
N TRP A 368 0.56 -10.78 4.05
CA TRP A 368 1.11 -10.07 2.91
C TRP A 368 0.24 -10.25 1.69
N THR A 369 0.12 -9.22 0.90
CA THR A 369 -0.47 -9.30 -0.43
C THR A 369 0.64 -9.43 -1.47
N THR A 370 0.36 -10.09 -2.60
CA THR A 370 1.30 -10.12 -3.74
C THR A 370 1.24 -8.84 -4.56
N GLY A 371 0.45 -7.89 -4.13
CA GLY A 371 0.16 -6.68 -4.88
C GLY A 371 -0.97 -6.83 -5.87
N GLY A 372 -1.26 -5.73 -6.52
CA GLY A 372 -2.28 -5.62 -7.53
C GLY A 372 -1.72 -5.62 -8.95
N LEU A 373 -2.62 -5.50 -9.91
CA LEU A 373 -2.32 -5.25 -11.30
C LEU A 373 -3.10 -4.03 -11.78
N ALA A 374 -2.44 -3.17 -12.55
CA ALA A 374 -3.11 -2.14 -13.32
C ALA A 374 -3.64 -2.72 -14.61
N ALA A 375 -4.83 -2.29 -14.99
CA ALA A 375 -5.37 -2.50 -16.33
C ALA A 375 -5.72 -1.14 -16.95
N VAL A 376 -5.58 -1.03 -18.25
CA VAL A 376 -5.81 0.21 -18.99
C VAL A 376 -6.63 -0.07 -20.24
N HIS A 377 -7.62 0.77 -20.52
CA HIS A 377 -8.40 0.77 -21.76
C HIS A 377 -7.72 1.71 -22.76
N ALA A 378 -6.76 1.18 -23.51
CA ALA A 378 -6.05 1.91 -24.56
C ALA A 378 -6.56 1.53 -25.95
N GLU A 379 -6.46 2.45 -26.91
CA GLU A 379 -6.84 2.20 -28.31
C GLU A 379 -5.89 1.23 -29.01
N GLY A 380 -4.64 1.17 -28.55
CA GLY A 380 -3.61 0.29 -29.07
C GLY A 380 -2.59 -0.12 -28.01
N ARG A 381 -1.46 -0.67 -28.44
CA ARG A 381 -0.41 -1.22 -27.59
C ARG A 381 0.95 -0.50 -27.70
N THR A 382 0.97 0.68 -28.29
CA THR A 382 2.17 1.52 -28.26
C THR A 382 2.35 2.13 -26.87
N ARG A 383 3.55 2.58 -26.56
CA ARG A 383 3.84 3.26 -25.27
C ARG A 383 3.00 4.52 -25.13
N GLU A 384 2.89 5.29 -26.20
CA GLU A 384 2.15 6.54 -26.27
C GLU A 384 0.66 6.31 -26.00
N GLU A 385 0.04 5.37 -26.69
CA GLU A 385 -1.39 5.04 -26.53
C GLU A 385 -1.70 4.56 -25.10
N ILE A 386 -0.83 3.73 -24.53
CA ILE A 386 -0.98 3.25 -23.14
C ILE A 386 -0.82 4.41 -22.17
N PHE A 387 0.23 5.24 -22.31
CA PHE A 387 0.46 6.38 -21.43
C PHE A 387 -0.70 7.37 -21.47
N ASP A 388 -1.17 7.71 -22.66
CA ASP A 388 -2.25 8.67 -22.86
C ASP A 388 -3.59 8.16 -22.28
N ALA A 389 -3.87 6.86 -22.39
CA ALA A 389 -5.03 6.25 -21.77
C ALA A 389 -4.92 6.27 -20.22
N ILE A 390 -3.73 6.02 -19.67
CA ILE A 390 -3.46 6.17 -18.24
C ILE A 390 -3.68 7.63 -17.81
N LYS A 391 -3.16 8.59 -18.56
CA LYS A 391 -3.31 10.03 -18.31
C LYS A 391 -4.79 10.45 -18.33
N ARG A 392 -5.61 9.84 -19.19
CA ARG A 392 -7.07 10.05 -19.21
C ARG A 392 -7.79 9.31 -18.09
N ARG A 393 -7.09 8.53 -17.24
CA ARG A 393 -7.66 7.74 -16.14
C ARG A 393 -8.57 6.59 -16.60
N GLU A 394 -8.40 6.13 -17.82
CA GLU A 394 -9.12 4.98 -18.36
C GLU A 394 -8.51 3.67 -17.84
N THR A 395 -8.42 3.57 -16.51
CA THR A 395 -7.70 2.53 -15.78
C THR A 395 -8.54 1.94 -14.66
N TYR A 396 -8.19 0.74 -14.25
CA TYR A 396 -8.64 0.13 -13.00
C TYR A 396 -7.54 -0.71 -12.37
N GLY A 397 -7.66 -0.98 -11.08
CA GLY A 397 -6.78 -1.87 -10.35
C GLY A 397 -7.43 -3.21 -10.05
N THR A 398 -6.63 -4.25 -9.87
CA THR A 398 -7.06 -5.52 -9.31
C THR A 398 -6.19 -5.90 -8.12
N SER A 399 -6.67 -6.79 -7.27
CA SER A 399 -5.89 -7.37 -6.15
C SER A 399 -5.01 -8.56 -6.58
N GLY A 400 -4.59 -8.61 -7.86
CA GLY A 400 -3.72 -9.64 -8.42
C GLY A 400 -4.35 -10.47 -9.53
N PRO A 401 -5.58 -10.97 -9.41
CA PRO A 401 -6.26 -11.70 -10.48
C PRO A 401 -6.48 -10.80 -11.71
N ARG A 402 -6.36 -11.39 -12.91
CA ARG A 402 -6.55 -10.67 -14.18
C ARG A 402 -8.02 -10.60 -14.58
N ILE A 403 -8.84 -9.95 -13.75
CA ILE A 403 -10.25 -9.66 -14.04
C ILE A 403 -10.32 -8.61 -15.16
N LEU A 404 -11.24 -8.77 -16.09
CA LEU A 404 -11.57 -7.75 -17.07
C LEU A 404 -12.79 -6.97 -16.58
N LEU A 405 -12.71 -5.64 -16.57
CA LEU A 405 -13.76 -4.75 -16.06
C LEU A 405 -14.02 -3.59 -17.03
N TRP A 406 -15.29 -3.31 -17.31
CA TRP A 406 -15.77 -2.12 -18.00
C TRP A 406 -16.82 -1.44 -17.13
N PHE A 407 -16.70 -0.14 -16.98
CA PHE A 407 -17.65 0.67 -16.23
C PHE A 407 -17.82 2.03 -16.91
N ASN A 408 -18.98 2.26 -17.46
CA ASN A 408 -19.28 3.45 -18.25
C ASN A 408 -20.65 4.01 -17.86
N THR A 409 -20.89 5.28 -18.17
CA THR A 409 -22.28 5.78 -18.20
C THR A 409 -22.96 5.30 -19.49
N LYS A 410 -24.27 5.09 -19.46
CA LYS A 410 -25.08 4.78 -20.66
C LYS A 410 -24.98 5.87 -21.75
N GLY A 411 -24.47 7.04 -21.42
CA GLY A 411 -24.19 8.12 -22.37
C GLY A 411 -22.78 8.11 -22.95
N GLY A 412 -22.00 7.03 -22.75
CA GLY A 412 -20.68 6.83 -23.36
C GLY A 412 -19.51 7.49 -22.62
N VAL A 413 -19.70 8.03 -21.41
CA VAL A 413 -18.56 8.52 -20.62
C VAL A 413 -17.86 7.31 -19.99
N PRO A 414 -16.57 7.06 -20.32
CA PRO A 414 -15.82 5.92 -19.80
C PRO A 414 -15.43 6.11 -18.34
N MET A 415 -14.91 5.04 -17.71
CA MET A 415 -14.26 5.16 -16.40
C MET A 415 -13.15 6.21 -16.45
N GLY A 416 -12.90 6.90 -15.32
CA GLY A 416 -12.01 8.06 -15.25
C GLY A 416 -12.62 9.36 -15.74
N GLY A 417 -13.73 9.31 -16.48
CA GLY A 417 -14.41 10.48 -17.03
C GLY A 417 -15.23 11.27 -16.02
N THR A 418 -15.48 12.53 -16.32
CA THR A 418 -16.34 13.42 -15.53
C THR A 418 -17.38 14.05 -16.45
N THR A 419 -18.63 14.14 -15.98
CA THR A 419 -19.72 14.76 -16.73
C THR A 419 -20.62 15.59 -15.85
N LYS A 420 -21.22 16.62 -16.43
CA LYS A 420 -22.27 17.43 -15.77
C LYS A 420 -23.64 17.01 -16.31
N ARG A 421 -24.60 16.78 -15.43
CA ARG A 421 -25.96 16.44 -15.81
C ARG A 421 -26.98 16.85 -14.75
N SER A 422 -28.19 17.11 -15.20
CA SER A 422 -29.32 17.45 -14.30
C SER A 422 -30.15 16.21 -13.92
N GLY A 423 -30.12 15.16 -14.74
CA GLY A 423 -30.89 13.93 -14.48
C GLY A 423 -30.05 12.83 -13.83
N SER A 424 -30.72 11.82 -13.30
CA SER A 424 -30.11 10.64 -12.70
C SER A 424 -29.13 9.95 -13.67
N PRO A 425 -27.90 9.65 -13.24
CA PRO A 425 -26.97 8.90 -14.05
C PRO A 425 -27.43 7.44 -14.19
N VAL A 426 -27.22 6.89 -15.37
CA VAL A 426 -27.38 5.46 -15.64
C VAL A 426 -26.02 4.90 -16.00
N PHE A 427 -25.65 3.82 -15.35
CA PHE A 427 -24.35 3.17 -15.51
C PHE A 427 -24.51 1.78 -16.09
N GLU A 428 -23.50 1.36 -16.84
CA GLU A 428 -23.34 0.02 -17.37
C GLU A 428 -22.03 -0.55 -16.84
N VAL A 429 -22.10 -1.73 -16.22
CA VAL A 429 -20.93 -2.45 -15.72
C VAL A 429 -20.89 -3.84 -16.33
N LYS A 430 -19.70 -4.27 -16.73
CA LYS A 430 -19.43 -5.63 -17.21
C LYS A 430 -18.11 -6.10 -16.63
N ALA A 431 -18.05 -7.35 -16.18
CA ALA A 431 -16.81 -7.98 -15.78
C ALA A 431 -16.73 -9.43 -16.23
N VAL A 432 -15.51 -9.89 -16.47
CA VAL A 432 -15.18 -11.28 -16.77
C VAL A 432 -14.07 -11.71 -15.82
N GLY A 433 -14.29 -12.80 -15.10
CA GLY A 433 -13.35 -13.30 -14.10
C GLY A 433 -12.01 -13.73 -14.68
N ALA A 434 -11.01 -13.79 -13.83
CA ALA A 434 -9.66 -14.23 -14.21
C ALA A 434 -9.68 -15.72 -14.62
N HIS A 435 -8.73 -16.10 -15.47
CA HIS A 435 -8.54 -17.52 -15.78
C HIS A 435 -8.07 -18.30 -14.54
N LYS A 436 -8.66 -19.47 -14.29
CA LYS A 436 -8.14 -20.42 -13.32
C LYS A 436 -6.76 -20.88 -13.72
N GLN A 437 -5.85 -20.93 -12.77
CA GLN A 437 -4.46 -21.30 -13.03
C GLN A 437 -4.28 -22.81 -12.93
N LYS A 438 -3.57 -23.40 -13.89
CA LYS A 438 -3.10 -24.78 -13.82
C LYS A 438 -1.85 -24.87 -12.93
N PRO A 439 -1.59 -26.01 -12.27
CA PRO A 439 -0.30 -26.27 -11.63
C PRO A 439 0.85 -26.19 -12.63
N GLY A 440 2.03 -25.84 -12.14
CA GLY A 440 3.25 -25.82 -12.94
C GLY A 440 3.34 -24.67 -13.94
N CYS A 441 4.15 -24.87 -14.94
CA CYS A 441 4.42 -23.93 -16.04
C CYS A 441 3.93 -24.51 -17.37
N ALA A 442 3.59 -23.64 -18.31
CA ALA A 442 3.24 -24.06 -19.66
C ALA A 442 4.47 -24.71 -20.37
N ASP A 443 4.23 -25.70 -21.23
CA ASP A 443 5.28 -26.47 -21.89
C ASP A 443 6.24 -25.57 -22.68
N GLU A 444 5.73 -24.54 -23.35
CA GLU A 444 6.55 -23.56 -24.08
C GLU A 444 7.50 -22.80 -23.13
N THR A 445 7.04 -22.47 -21.92
CA THR A 445 7.84 -21.78 -20.91
C THR A 445 8.95 -22.72 -20.41
N VAL A 446 8.61 -23.99 -20.17
CA VAL A 446 9.59 -25.02 -19.76
C VAL A 446 10.64 -25.22 -20.85
N ALA A 447 10.23 -25.33 -22.10
CA ALA A 447 11.13 -25.48 -23.25
C ALA A 447 12.05 -24.23 -23.42
N ALA A 448 11.52 -23.03 -23.23
CA ALA A 448 12.28 -21.79 -23.43
C ALA A 448 13.29 -21.49 -22.32
N LEU A 449 12.94 -21.76 -21.05
CA LEU A 449 13.74 -21.35 -19.90
C LEU A 449 14.55 -22.50 -19.26
N GLY A 450 14.10 -23.72 -19.41
CA GLY A 450 14.66 -24.90 -18.74
C GLY A 450 14.30 -24.97 -17.23
N ALA A 451 14.30 -26.21 -16.70
CA ALA A 451 13.82 -26.48 -15.35
C ALA A 451 14.55 -25.71 -14.23
N GLY A 452 15.89 -25.61 -14.32
CA GLY A 452 16.69 -24.92 -13.31
C GLY A 452 16.39 -23.41 -13.21
N ARG A 453 16.11 -22.76 -14.35
CA ARG A 453 15.75 -21.34 -14.37
C ARG A 453 14.34 -21.11 -13.86
N ILE A 454 13.40 -21.98 -14.21
CA ILE A 454 12.02 -21.94 -13.73
C ILE A 454 11.97 -22.13 -12.22
N GLN A 455 12.71 -23.11 -11.68
CA GLN A 455 12.81 -23.30 -10.23
C GLN A 455 13.33 -22.03 -9.53
N LYS A 456 14.34 -21.37 -10.10
CA LYS A 456 14.91 -20.14 -9.52
C LYS A 456 13.95 -18.96 -9.60
N LEU A 457 13.21 -18.78 -10.69
CA LEU A 457 12.39 -17.61 -10.94
C LEU A 457 11.01 -17.70 -10.28
N CYS A 458 10.37 -18.85 -10.26
CA CYS A 458 8.98 -19.00 -9.84
C CYS A 458 8.67 -20.32 -9.11
N ALA A 459 9.69 -21.00 -8.55
CA ALA A 459 9.51 -22.25 -7.82
C ALA A 459 8.67 -23.31 -8.59
N ASN A 460 8.85 -23.39 -9.90
CA ASN A 460 8.08 -24.22 -10.85
C ASN A 460 6.60 -23.84 -11.03
N GLU A 461 6.17 -22.69 -10.52
CA GLU A 461 4.79 -22.23 -10.62
C GLU A 461 4.69 -20.92 -11.41
N CYS A 462 4.54 -21.04 -12.73
CA CYS A 462 4.37 -19.92 -13.64
C CYS A 462 2.91 -19.50 -13.78
N PHE A 463 2.68 -18.33 -14.41
CA PHE A 463 1.36 -18.02 -14.96
C PHE A 463 0.99 -19.05 -16.03
N ASN A 464 0.02 -19.90 -15.73
CA ASN A 464 -0.38 -21.04 -16.55
C ASN A 464 -1.92 -21.12 -16.62
N PRO A 465 -2.57 -20.22 -17.41
CA PRO A 465 -4.01 -20.12 -17.43
C PRO A 465 -4.68 -21.33 -18.08
N SER A 466 -5.79 -21.77 -17.51
CA SER A 466 -6.70 -22.73 -18.15
C SER A 466 -7.68 -21.99 -19.09
N SER A 467 -8.53 -22.76 -19.80
CA SER A 467 -9.68 -22.20 -20.54
C SER A 467 -10.82 -21.76 -19.63
N GLU A 468 -10.88 -22.27 -18.39
CA GLU A 468 -11.91 -21.92 -17.43
C GLU A 468 -11.62 -20.59 -16.76
N ARG A 469 -12.71 -19.88 -16.44
CA ARG A 469 -12.63 -18.61 -15.71
C ARG A 469 -13.29 -18.76 -14.32
N MET A 470 -12.78 -17.97 -13.38
CA MET A 470 -13.46 -17.71 -12.11
C MET A 470 -14.77 -16.98 -12.40
N LYS A 471 -15.82 -17.28 -11.63
CA LYS A 471 -17.12 -16.62 -11.79
C LYS A 471 -17.14 -15.29 -11.05
N ILE A 472 -17.74 -14.29 -11.65
CA ILE A 472 -18.07 -13.04 -10.95
C ILE A 472 -19.30 -13.29 -10.09
N THR A 473 -19.20 -13.07 -8.81
CA THR A 473 -20.28 -13.34 -7.83
C THR A 473 -21.20 -12.14 -7.64
N ARG A 474 -20.63 -10.91 -7.73
CA ARG A 474 -21.39 -9.67 -7.59
C ARG A 474 -20.59 -8.45 -8.04
N PHE A 475 -21.30 -7.35 -8.25
CA PHE A 475 -20.72 -6.02 -8.26
C PHE A 475 -21.07 -5.30 -6.96
N GLU A 476 -20.12 -4.57 -6.42
CA GLU A 476 -20.31 -3.60 -5.34
C GLU A 476 -20.06 -2.21 -5.88
N VAL A 477 -21.07 -1.35 -5.77
CA VAL A 477 -20.94 0.04 -6.19
C VAL A 477 -20.70 0.90 -4.96
N VAL A 478 -19.67 1.71 -5.01
CA VAL A 478 -19.37 2.72 -4.00
C VAL A 478 -19.80 4.09 -4.52
N ARG A 479 -20.44 4.87 -3.66
CA ARG A 479 -20.83 6.25 -3.93
C ARG A 479 -20.19 7.17 -2.91
N ILE A 480 -19.45 8.18 -3.37
CA ILE A 480 -18.82 9.19 -2.53
C ILE A 480 -19.38 10.55 -2.93
N ARG A 481 -19.89 11.30 -1.96
CA ARG A 481 -20.37 12.68 -2.15
C ARG A 481 -19.34 13.64 -1.54
N PRO A 482 -18.51 14.33 -2.33
CA PRO A 482 -17.52 15.25 -1.79
C PRO A 482 -18.14 16.31 -0.89
N GLN A 483 -17.42 16.74 0.13
CA GLN A 483 -17.82 17.79 1.07
C GLN A 483 -18.36 19.04 0.34
N VAL A 484 -19.40 19.64 0.88
CA VAL A 484 -19.89 20.97 0.47
C VAL A 484 -19.51 22.05 1.49
N SER A 485 -19.14 21.64 2.71
CA SER A 485 -18.56 22.48 3.75
C SER A 485 -17.52 21.68 4.55
N SER A 486 -16.60 22.37 5.23
CA SER A 486 -15.51 21.76 6.02
C SER A 486 -15.99 20.96 7.23
N ASP A 487 -17.20 21.20 7.71
CA ASP A 487 -17.79 20.59 8.91
C ASP A 487 -18.57 19.29 8.60
N GLU A 488 -18.71 18.93 7.32
CA GLU A 488 -19.33 17.64 7.01
C GLU A 488 -18.41 16.47 7.40
N ALA A 489 -18.94 15.58 8.23
CA ALA A 489 -18.24 14.38 8.68
C ALA A 489 -18.02 13.42 7.50
N VAL A 490 -16.77 13.09 7.23
CA VAL A 490 -16.33 12.31 6.05
C VAL A 490 -17.00 10.94 5.99
N GLU A 491 -17.15 10.28 7.11
CA GLU A 491 -17.77 8.94 7.19
C GLU A 491 -19.22 8.91 6.69
N LYS A 492 -19.92 10.05 6.69
CA LYS A 492 -21.30 10.18 6.18
C LYS A 492 -21.35 10.43 4.67
N LEU A 493 -20.22 10.69 4.06
CA LEU A 493 -20.11 11.00 2.63
C LEU A 493 -19.70 9.78 1.79
N ILE A 494 -19.29 8.71 2.46
CA ILE A 494 -18.81 7.48 1.84
C ILE A 494 -19.85 6.38 2.08
N GLU A 495 -20.44 5.91 1.01
CA GLU A 495 -21.41 4.81 1.02
C GLU A 495 -20.75 3.59 0.39
N ASP A 496 -20.26 2.69 1.23
CA ASP A 496 -19.47 1.52 0.83
C ASP A 496 -19.97 0.22 1.49
N PRO A 497 -20.65 -0.68 0.74
CA PRO A 497 -21.17 -0.43 -0.61
C PRO A 497 -22.50 0.35 -0.60
N TRP A 498 -22.68 1.30 -1.51
CA TRP A 498 -23.97 1.95 -1.75
C TRP A 498 -24.99 0.98 -2.37
N LYS A 499 -24.52 0.12 -3.27
CA LYS A 499 -25.38 -0.89 -3.95
C LYS A 499 -24.59 -2.17 -4.19
N VAL A 500 -25.23 -3.30 -3.91
CA VAL A 500 -24.74 -4.65 -4.24
C VAL A 500 -25.63 -5.23 -5.34
N ILE A 501 -25.02 -5.72 -6.42
CA ILE A 501 -25.70 -6.31 -7.57
C ILE A 501 -25.22 -7.76 -7.71
N PRO A 502 -26.01 -8.76 -7.31
CA PRO A 502 -25.64 -10.16 -7.47
C PRO A 502 -25.47 -10.54 -8.94
N CYS A 503 -24.53 -11.42 -9.21
CA CYS A 503 -24.23 -11.95 -10.53
C CYS A 503 -24.59 -13.43 -10.64
N ASN A 504 -25.15 -13.81 -11.79
CA ASN A 504 -25.47 -15.19 -12.14
C ASN A 504 -24.50 -15.67 -13.24
N ASP A 505 -23.20 -15.56 -12.95
CA ASP A 505 -22.15 -15.87 -13.91
C ASP A 505 -21.99 -17.38 -14.09
N THR A 506 -22.09 -17.83 -15.33
CA THR A 506 -21.88 -19.24 -15.73
C THR A 506 -20.47 -19.48 -16.30
N GLY A 507 -19.55 -18.52 -16.14
CA GLY A 507 -18.19 -18.56 -16.67
C GLY A 507 -17.93 -17.62 -17.86
N ASN A 508 -18.99 -16.91 -18.33
CA ASN A 508 -18.89 -15.94 -19.45
C ASN A 508 -18.86 -14.49 -18.97
N GLY A 509 -18.83 -14.26 -17.67
CA GLY A 509 -18.87 -12.95 -17.05
C GLY A 509 -20.27 -12.51 -16.63
N CYS A 510 -20.32 -11.31 -16.07
CA CYS A 510 -21.52 -10.67 -15.57
C CYS A 510 -21.68 -9.27 -16.14
N GLN A 511 -22.91 -8.85 -16.35
CA GLN A 511 -23.25 -7.51 -16.83
C GLN A 511 -24.47 -6.99 -16.08
N ALA A 512 -24.46 -5.71 -15.74
CA ALA A 512 -25.59 -5.04 -15.09
C ALA A 512 -25.73 -3.59 -15.56
N THR A 513 -26.95 -3.08 -15.44
CA THR A 513 -27.26 -1.65 -15.62
C THR A 513 -27.95 -1.17 -14.36
N PHE A 514 -27.56 0.00 -13.86
CA PHE A 514 -28.17 0.60 -12.67
C PHE A 514 -28.19 2.13 -12.77
N SER A 515 -28.99 2.77 -11.93
CA SER A 515 -29.07 4.22 -11.84
C SER A 515 -29.03 4.69 -10.41
N ASP A 516 -28.69 5.97 -10.20
CA ASP A 516 -28.85 6.67 -8.95
C ASP A 516 -30.04 7.63 -9.03
N PRO A 517 -31.21 7.25 -8.52
CA PRO A 517 -32.40 8.10 -8.57
C PRO A 517 -32.31 9.31 -7.62
N GLU A 518 -31.48 9.26 -6.58
CA GLU A 518 -31.31 10.34 -5.61
C GLU A 518 -30.46 11.48 -6.14
N PHE A 519 -29.67 11.24 -7.19
CA PHE A 519 -28.73 12.23 -7.73
C PHE A 519 -29.45 13.49 -8.20
N ALA A 520 -30.54 13.37 -8.97
CA ALA A 520 -31.24 14.48 -9.57
C ALA A 520 -31.80 15.49 -8.55
N GLY A 521 -32.16 15.03 -7.35
CA GLY A 521 -32.69 15.87 -6.26
C GLY A 521 -31.62 16.36 -5.29
N SER A 522 -30.41 15.82 -5.34
CA SER A 522 -29.37 16.10 -4.34
C SER A 522 -28.67 17.44 -4.51
N ASN A 523 -28.67 18.00 -5.72
CA ASN A 523 -27.87 19.17 -6.12
C ASN A 523 -26.38 19.05 -5.69
N ARG A 524 -25.86 17.84 -5.64
CA ARG A 524 -24.49 17.52 -5.18
C ARG A 524 -23.71 16.77 -6.26
N MET A 525 -22.41 16.98 -6.22
CA MET A 525 -21.46 16.14 -6.95
C MET A 525 -21.43 14.75 -6.33
N ALA A 526 -21.21 13.72 -7.16
CA ALA A 526 -20.97 12.34 -6.70
C ALA A 526 -19.89 11.68 -7.54
N THR A 527 -19.07 10.89 -6.89
CA THR A 527 -18.10 9.98 -7.51
C THR A 527 -18.61 8.56 -7.34
N TYR A 528 -18.58 7.79 -8.41
CA TYR A 528 -18.99 6.38 -8.41
C TYR A 528 -17.84 5.53 -8.90
N TYR A 529 -17.63 4.39 -8.26
CA TYR A 529 -16.79 3.35 -8.79
C TYR A 529 -17.37 1.97 -8.43
N VAL A 530 -16.83 0.92 -9.03
CA VAL A 530 -17.34 -0.44 -8.84
C VAL A 530 -16.21 -1.39 -8.49
N ARG A 531 -16.52 -2.36 -7.64
CA ARG A 531 -15.71 -3.57 -7.44
C ARG A 531 -16.41 -4.74 -8.11
N ALA A 532 -15.68 -5.48 -8.93
CA ALA A 532 -16.13 -6.76 -9.45
C ALA A 532 -15.53 -7.86 -8.57
N ILE A 533 -16.37 -8.58 -7.86
CA ILE A 533 -15.96 -9.62 -6.93
C ILE A 533 -16.13 -10.99 -7.59
N GLN A 534 -15.01 -11.70 -7.77
CA GLN A 534 -15.03 -13.09 -8.25
C GLN A 534 -15.06 -14.11 -7.09
N GLU A 535 -15.18 -15.38 -7.43
CA GLU A 535 -15.06 -16.49 -6.47
C GLU A 535 -13.78 -16.35 -5.64
N PRO A 536 -13.82 -16.74 -4.35
CA PRO A 536 -12.65 -16.68 -3.47
C PRO A 536 -11.45 -17.47 -4.01
N SER A 537 -10.26 -16.97 -3.77
CA SER A 537 -9.00 -17.68 -3.97
C SER A 537 -8.23 -17.72 -2.64
N ASN A 538 -7.25 -18.62 -2.54
CA ASN A 538 -6.43 -18.75 -1.34
C ASN A 538 -5.71 -17.44 -1.03
N LYS A 539 -5.64 -17.10 0.25
CA LYS A 539 -4.92 -15.93 0.75
C LYS A 539 -3.43 -16.18 0.79
N ILE A 540 -2.67 -15.10 0.71
CA ILE A 540 -1.23 -15.12 0.96
C ILE A 540 -1.00 -15.19 2.45
N ASN A 541 -0.03 -16.02 2.86
CA ASN A 541 0.32 -16.21 4.27
C ASN A 541 -0.88 -16.50 5.19
N ALA A 542 -1.97 -16.97 4.63
CA ALA A 542 -3.20 -17.32 5.31
C ALA A 542 -3.55 -18.77 5.02
N ASP A 543 -4.74 -19.16 5.38
CA ASP A 543 -5.21 -20.54 5.33
C ASP A 543 -4.28 -21.45 6.16
N ASN A 544 -4.02 -22.63 5.70
CA ASN A 544 -3.21 -23.65 6.38
C ASN A 544 -1.73 -23.29 6.56
N LEU A 545 -1.25 -22.22 5.94
CA LEU A 545 0.13 -21.77 6.11
C LEU A 545 0.33 -20.95 7.38
N ARG A 546 -0.73 -20.33 7.91
CA ARG A 546 -0.62 -19.45 9.07
C ARG A 546 -1.31 -19.98 10.31
N CYS A 547 -2.40 -20.67 10.17
CA CYS A 547 -3.14 -21.25 11.28
C CYS A 547 -3.25 -22.77 11.15
N THR A 548 -3.10 -23.47 12.27
CA THR A 548 -3.67 -24.79 12.45
C THR A 548 -5.09 -24.59 12.97
N TYR A 549 -6.07 -25.12 12.25
CA TYR A 549 -7.47 -24.95 12.57
C TYR A 549 -8.05 -26.21 13.27
N ASP A 550 -9.03 -26.01 14.16
CA ASP A 550 -9.89 -27.09 14.62
C ASP A 550 -10.95 -27.43 13.55
N ASP A 551 -11.76 -28.45 13.85
CA ASP A 551 -12.84 -28.92 12.96
C ASP A 551 -13.93 -27.86 12.76
N GLU A 552 -14.05 -26.89 13.66
CA GLU A 552 -14.99 -25.77 13.61
C GLU A 552 -14.42 -24.56 12.85
N GLY A 553 -13.14 -24.59 12.42
CA GLY A 553 -12.49 -23.53 11.67
C GLY A 553 -11.88 -22.42 12.54
N ASN A 554 -11.71 -22.65 13.84
CA ASN A 554 -10.99 -21.72 14.72
C ASN A 554 -9.48 -21.96 14.62
N CYS A 555 -8.70 -20.88 14.64
CA CYS A 555 -7.25 -20.96 14.64
C CYS A 555 -6.74 -21.41 16.01
N LEU A 556 -6.17 -22.62 16.09
CA LEU A 556 -5.57 -23.17 17.30
C LEU A 556 -4.15 -22.68 17.50
N GLU A 557 -3.38 -22.57 16.43
CA GLU A 557 -1.98 -22.21 16.45
C GLU A 557 -1.64 -21.40 15.21
N VAL A 558 -0.91 -20.30 15.39
CA VAL A 558 -0.42 -19.49 14.28
C VAL A 558 0.93 -20.00 13.81
N ASN A 559 0.98 -20.54 12.61
CA ASN A 559 2.21 -20.99 12.00
C ASN A 559 2.90 -19.84 11.27
N MET A 560 4.22 -19.78 11.39
CA MET A 560 5.02 -18.82 10.63
C MET A 560 5.16 -19.31 9.19
N CYS A 561 4.78 -18.47 8.25
CA CYS A 561 4.95 -18.77 6.82
C CYS A 561 6.38 -18.52 6.39
N TYR A 562 7.25 -19.41 6.75
CA TYR A 562 8.51 -19.56 6.02
C TYR A 562 8.21 -20.59 4.93
N GLY A 563 7.98 -20.10 3.73
CA GLY A 563 7.85 -21.03 2.61
C GLY A 563 9.12 -21.87 2.51
N ASP A 564 8.99 -23.17 2.41
CA ASP A 564 10.04 -24.11 2.07
C ASP A 564 10.60 -23.79 0.67
#